data_93dcc7729fa3da7d02976a4ce977ba11
#
_entry.id   93dcc7729fa3da7d02976a4ce977ba11
#
_cell.length_a   1.000
_cell.length_b   1.000
_cell.length_c   1.000
_cell.angle_alpha   90.00
_cell.angle_beta   90.00
_cell.angle_gamma   90.00
#
_symmetry.space_group_name_H-M   'P 1'
#
loop_
_entity.id
_entity.type
_entity.pdbx_description
1 polymer ?
#
loop_
_entity_poly.entity_id
_entity_poly.type
_entity_poly.pdbx_seq_one_letter_code
_entity_poly.pdbx_strand_id
1 'polypeptide(L)'
;MAPRLSERLQAIILTAVLVVAIAGLYGLTRTLQPAAVPSFVVHGVRLVVNGSAWTIEYSSLVTTNNTAFSLLREAGHRMGFAIAYEVYQIPEGVLVTSINGSSNGEGGRYWQYWVNEEYGRVAADRSALSDDDIVTWRFDRSYEGVPGA
;
A
#
# COMPACT_ATOMS: atom_id res chain seq x y z
N MET A 1 -46.47 -32.78 7.35
CA MET A 1 -46.66 -31.32 7.28
C MET A 1 -45.56 -30.68 8.09
N ALA A 2 -44.58 -30.06 7.47
CA ALA A 2 -43.49 -29.43 8.22
C ALA A 2 -43.99 -28.16 8.93
N PRO A 3 -43.66 -27.92 10.21
CA PRO A 3 -44.09 -26.73 10.93
C PRO A 3 -43.51 -25.47 10.26
N ARG A 4 -44.37 -24.53 9.89
CA ARG A 4 -43.94 -23.22 9.38
C ARG A 4 -43.38 -22.42 10.56
N LEU A 5 -42.10 -22.10 10.48
CA LEU A 5 -41.46 -21.16 11.43
C LEU A 5 -42.20 -19.82 11.43
N SER A 6 -42.40 -19.21 12.59
CA SER A 6 -42.99 -17.88 12.65
C SER A 6 -42.13 -16.87 11.93
N GLU A 7 -42.73 -15.85 11.30
CA GLU A 7 -41.99 -14.82 10.54
C GLU A 7 -40.89 -14.15 11.38
N ARG A 8 -41.12 -13.95 12.67
CA ARG A 8 -40.15 -13.40 13.61
C ARG A 8 -38.93 -14.32 13.78
N LEU A 9 -39.15 -15.63 13.86
CA LEU A 9 -38.08 -16.61 13.99
C LEU A 9 -37.26 -16.72 12.69
N GLN A 10 -37.90 -16.64 11.52
CA GLN A 10 -37.24 -16.60 10.22
C GLN A 10 -36.37 -15.35 10.08
N ALA A 11 -36.86 -14.18 10.49
CA ALA A 11 -36.11 -12.93 10.48
C ALA A 11 -34.88 -13.00 11.39
N ILE A 12 -35.03 -13.57 12.60
CA ILE A 12 -33.89 -13.74 13.54
C ILE A 12 -32.85 -14.67 12.96
N ILE A 13 -33.24 -15.80 12.38
CA ILE A 13 -32.32 -16.75 11.76
C ILE A 13 -31.58 -16.11 10.59
N LEU A 14 -32.30 -15.38 9.71
CA LEU A 14 -31.70 -14.72 8.56
C LEU A 14 -30.68 -13.66 9.01
N THR A 15 -31.03 -12.86 10.02
CA THR A 15 -30.09 -11.85 10.55
C THR A 15 -28.86 -12.50 11.18
N ALA A 16 -29.03 -13.58 11.94
CA ALA A 16 -27.91 -14.30 12.53
C ALA A 16 -26.96 -14.88 11.46
N VAL A 17 -27.50 -15.48 10.40
CA VAL A 17 -26.73 -16.00 9.26
C VAL A 17 -25.97 -14.88 8.56
N LEU A 18 -26.61 -13.73 8.33
CA LEU A 18 -25.97 -12.57 7.70
C LEU A 18 -24.80 -12.03 8.54
N VAL A 19 -24.99 -11.91 9.86
CA VAL A 19 -23.94 -11.45 10.78
C VAL A 19 -22.74 -12.41 10.77
N VAL A 20 -23.01 -13.73 10.82
CA VAL A 20 -21.95 -14.75 10.75
C VAL A 20 -21.21 -14.70 9.40
N ALA A 21 -21.93 -14.53 8.30
CA ALA A 21 -21.34 -14.41 6.97
C ALA A 21 -20.43 -13.16 6.85
N ILE A 22 -20.89 -12.00 7.34
CA ILE A 22 -20.11 -10.77 7.37
C ILE A 22 -18.87 -10.92 8.25
N ALA A 23 -19.01 -11.49 9.44
CA ALA A 23 -17.89 -11.74 10.34
C ALA A 23 -16.87 -12.72 9.71
N GLY A 24 -17.34 -13.75 9.03
CA GLY A 24 -16.49 -14.70 8.29
C GLY A 24 -15.73 -14.06 7.14
N LEU A 25 -16.40 -13.23 6.34
CA LEU A 25 -15.75 -12.46 5.26
C LEU A 25 -14.71 -11.49 5.83
N TYR A 26 -15.02 -10.78 6.90
CA TYR A 26 -14.09 -9.87 7.56
C TYR A 26 -12.86 -10.63 8.09
N GLY A 27 -13.05 -11.77 8.73
CA GLY A 27 -11.95 -12.62 9.20
C GLY A 27 -11.07 -13.11 8.03
N LEU A 28 -11.70 -13.54 6.93
CA LEU A 28 -10.97 -13.99 5.73
C LEU A 28 -10.15 -12.86 5.10
N THR A 29 -10.70 -11.65 4.97
CA THR A 29 -9.96 -10.51 4.43
C THR A 29 -8.73 -10.16 5.28
N ARG A 30 -8.83 -10.29 6.60
CA ARG A 30 -7.68 -10.09 7.51
C ARG A 30 -6.56 -11.10 7.31
N THR A 31 -6.90 -12.37 7.07
CA THR A 31 -5.88 -13.44 6.86
C THR A 31 -5.21 -13.36 5.49
N LEU A 32 -5.85 -12.71 4.51
CA LEU A 32 -5.31 -12.52 3.15
C LEU A 32 -4.48 -11.24 3.00
N GLN A 33 -4.40 -10.41 4.04
CA GLN A 33 -3.59 -9.19 4.00
C GLN A 33 -2.10 -9.54 4.07
N PRO A 34 -1.23 -8.87 3.29
CA PRO A 34 0.21 -8.99 3.42
C PRO A 34 0.63 -8.68 4.86
N ALA A 35 1.45 -9.53 5.44
CA ALA A 35 1.97 -9.30 6.80
C ALA A 35 2.82 -8.02 6.86
N ALA A 36 2.87 -7.39 8.05
CA ALA A 36 3.80 -6.30 8.28
C ALA A 36 5.24 -6.79 8.08
N VAL A 37 6.06 -6.00 7.37
CA VAL A 37 7.47 -6.33 7.16
C VAL A 37 8.22 -6.07 8.48
N PRO A 38 8.90 -7.08 9.06
CA PRO A 38 9.73 -6.87 10.23
C PRO A 38 10.90 -5.94 9.87
N SER A 39 11.33 -5.10 10.82
CA SER A 39 12.49 -4.25 10.62
C SER A 39 13.77 -5.07 10.64
N PHE A 40 14.57 -4.98 9.59
CA PHE A 40 15.92 -5.52 9.48
C PHE A 40 16.81 -4.58 8.69
N VAL A 41 18.12 -4.77 8.79
CA VAL A 41 19.09 -3.93 8.10
C VAL A 41 19.18 -4.35 6.63
N VAL A 42 19.20 -3.37 5.74
CA VAL A 42 19.51 -3.53 4.30
C VAL A 42 20.65 -2.61 3.91
N HIS A 43 21.41 -3.02 2.88
CA HIS A 43 22.60 -2.33 2.43
C HIS A 43 22.46 -1.89 0.97
N GLY A 44 23.12 -0.79 0.61
CA GLY A 44 23.26 -0.36 -0.79
C GLY A 44 21.96 0.04 -1.49
N VAL A 45 20.87 0.28 -0.75
CA VAL A 45 19.56 0.60 -1.35
C VAL A 45 19.55 1.99 -1.97
N ARG A 46 18.86 2.12 -3.10
CA ARG A 46 18.70 3.38 -3.82
C ARG A 46 17.24 3.72 -4.01
N LEU A 47 16.95 5.02 -4.02
CA LEU A 47 15.64 5.58 -4.29
C LEU A 47 15.72 6.60 -5.41
N VAL A 48 14.82 6.51 -6.37
CA VAL A 48 14.61 7.49 -7.42
C VAL A 48 13.15 7.95 -7.36
N VAL A 49 12.91 9.26 -7.28
CA VAL A 49 11.57 9.84 -7.27
C VAL A 49 11.43 10.75 -8.49
N ASN A 50 10.60 10.35 -9.43
CA ASN A 50 10.33 11.08 -10.66
C ASN A 50 8.99 11.81 -10.57
N GLY A 51 9.02 13.13 -10.34
CA GLY A 51 7.89 14.03 -10.50
C GLY A 51 7.69 14.43 -11.97
N SER A 52 6.75 15.34 -12.22
CA SER A 52 6.46 15.79 -13.60
C SER A 52 7.59 16.59 -14.24
N ALA A 53 8.37 17.33 -13.45
CA ALA A 53 9.42 18.25 -13.91
C ALA A 53 10.68 18.20 -13.03
N TRP A 54 10.78 17.22 -12.15
CA TRP A 54 11.92 17.10 -11.23
C TRP A 54 12.18 15.62 -10.92
N THR A 55 13.41 15.33 -10.55
CA THR A 55 13.87 14.02 -10.09
C THR A 55 14.65 14.18 -8.80
N ILE A 56 14.43 13.30 -7.85
CA ILE A 56 15.19 13.19 -6.61
C ILE A 56 15.85 11.81 -6.59
N GLU A 57 17.14 11.77 -6.30
CA GLU A 57 17.89 10.53 -6.11
C GLU A 57 18.45 10.49 -4.69
N TYR A 58 18.30 9.35 -4.02
CA TYR A 58 18.79 9.12 -2.68
C TYR A 58 19.43 7.73 -2.61
N SER A 59 20.52 7.59 -1.84
CA SER A 59 21.17 6.32 -1.60
C SER A 59 21.46 6.15 -0.12
N SER A 60 21.24 4.97 0.41
CA SER A 60 21.60 4.61 1.77
C SER A 60 22.51 3.39 1.76
N LEU A 61 23.73 3.53 2.30
CA LEU A 61 24.67 2.41 2.41
C LEU A 61 24.20 1.37 3.40
N VAL A 62 23.57 1.82 4.49
CA VAL A 62 23.04 0.95 5.56
C VAL A 62 21.80 1.63 6.16
N THR A 63 20.68 0.93 6.16
CA THR A 63 19.45 1.44 6.79
C THR A 63 18.59 0.32 7.36
N THR A 64 17.77 0.62 8.34
CA THR A 64 16.68 -0.23 8.85
C THR A 64 15.33 0.11 8.20
N ASN A 65 15.30 1.12 7.30
CA ASN A 65 14.11 1.49 6.54
C ASN A 65 13.99 0.57 5.31
N ASN A 66 13.60 -0.65 5.56
CA ASN A 66 13.62 -1.80 4.65
C ASN A 66 12.31 -2.04 3.91
N THR A 67 11.51 -0.99 3.68
CA THR A 67 10.34 -1.03 2.80
C THR A 67 10.37 0.12 1.81
N ALA A 68 9.67 -0.03 0.68
CA ALA A 68 9.60 1.04 -0.33
C ALA A 68 9.08 2.37 0.26
N PHE A 69 8.15 2.31 1.22
CA PHE A 69 7.63 3.49 1.91
C PHE A 69 8.60 4.03 2.96
N SER A 70 9.20 3.18 3.79
CA SER A 70 10.11 3.64 4.85
C SER A 70 11.39 4.27 4.27
N LEU A 71 11.90 3.74 3.16
CA LEU A 71 13.03 4.34 2.43
C LEU A 71 12.66 5.72 1.84
N LEU A 72 11.45 5.85 1.28
CA LEU A 72 10.95 7.16 0.80
C LEU A 72 10.89 8.18 1.95
N ARG A 73 10.39 7.78 3.11
CA ARG A 73 10.34 8.65 4.29
C ARG A 73 11.71 9.05 4.81
N GLU A 74 12.67 8.13 4.81
CA GLU A 74 14.05 8.42 5.16
C GLU A 74 14.63 9.48 4.23
N ALA A 75 14.47 9.30 2.91
CA ALA A 75 14.91 10.26 1.91
C ALA A 75 14.26 11.64 2.10
N GLY A 76 12.93 11.69 2.32
CA GLY A 76 12.21 12.94 2.59
C GLY A 76 12.76 13.68 3.80
N HIS A 77 13.04 12.96 4.87
CA HIS A 77 13.65 13.54 6.07
C HIS A 77 15.09 14.03 5.84
N ARG A 78 15.91 13.25 5.13
CA ARG A 78 17.32 13.57 4.87
C ARG A 78 17.49 14.71 3.87
N MET A 79 16.65 14.77 2.85
CA MET A 79 16.76 15.72 1.73
C MET A 79 15.81 16.91 1.87
N GLY A 80 14.90 16.90 2.85
CA GLY A 80 14.04 18.04 3.17
C GLY A 80 12.82 18.20 2.25
N PHE A 81 12.29 17.11 1.67
CA PHE A 81 11.04 17.18 0.90
C PHE A 81 9.85 16.56 1.65
N ALA A 82 8.67 17.14 1.43
CA ALA A 82 7.45 16.71 2.10
C ALA A 82 6.84 15.47 1.44
N ILE A 83 6.27 14.59 2.27
CA ILE A 83 5.52 13.41 1.85
C ILE A 83 4.19 13.42 2.60
N ALA A 84 3.06 13.33 1.87
CA ALA A 84 1.75 13.09 2.45
C ALA A 84 1.29 11.66 2.11
N TYR A 85 0.60 11.03 3.05
CA TYR A 85 0.11 9.67 2.88
C TYR A 85 -1.12 9.42 3.76
N GLU A 86 -1.91 8.43 3.39
CA GLU A 86 -3.04 7.93 4.16
C GLU A 86 -2.81 6.50 4.59
N VAL A 87 -3.32 6.15 5.79
CA VAL A 87 -3.24 4.78 6.33
C VAL A 87 -4.60 4.13 6.20
N TYR A 88 -4.66 3.00 5.54
CA TYR A 88 -5.87 2.19 5.39
C TYR A 88 -5.85 1.00 6.34
N GLN A 89 -7.04 0.64 6.81
CA GLN A 89 -7.22 -0.51 7.70
C GLN A 89 -7.65 -1.77 6.94
N ILE A 90 -8.29 -1.61 5.77
CA ILE A 90 -8.81 -2.72 4.96
C ILE A 90 -8.70 -2.36 3.46
N PRO A 91 -7.77 -2.98 2.71
CA PRO A 91 -6.61 -3.72 3.21
C PRO A 91 -5.69 -2.80 4.01
N GLU A 92 -5.04 -3.36 5.02
CA GLU A 92 -4.10 -2.57 5.83
C GLU A 92 -2.88 -2.17 5.00
N GLY A 93 -2.53 -0.88 5.03
CA GLY A 93 -1.39 -0.37 4.29
C GLY A 93 -1.38 1.13 4.15
N VAL A 94 -0.36 1.64 3.47
CA VAL A 94 -0.14 3.07 3.23
C VAL A 94 -0.32 3.39 1.75
N LEU A 95 -1.09 4.45 1.47
CA LEU A 95 -1.15 5.10 0.17
C LEU A 95 -0.43 6.45 0.24
N VAL A 96 0.62 6.62 -0.54
CA VAL A 96 1.27 7.92 -0.70
C VAL A 96 0.38 8.82 -1.57
N THR A 97 0.00 9.98 -1.04
CA THR A 97 -0.90 10.92 -1.70
C THR A 97 -0.20 12.14 -2.30
N SER A 98 0.99 12.50 -1.77
CA SER A 98 1.80 13.58 -2.34
C SER A 98 3.29 13.36 -2.03
N ILE A 99 4.16 13.72 -2.98
CA ILE A 99 5.61 13.79 -2.79
C ILE A 99 6.08 15.14 -3.35
N ASN A 100 6.83 15.90 -2.55
CA ASN A 100 7.45 17.18 -2.92
C ASN A 100 6.48 18.14 -3.62
N GLY A 101 5.23 18.23 -3.12
CA GLY A 101 4.19 19.13 -3.61
C GLY A 101 3.37 18.61 -4.79
N SER A 102 3.76 17.50 -5.44
CA SER A 102 2.93 16.88 -6.50
C SER A 102 1.93 15.91 -5.87
N SER A 103 0.63 16.16 -6.05
CA SER A 103 -0.45 15.42 -5.39
C SER A 103 -1.20 14.52 -6.36
N ASN A 104 -1.64 13.36 -5.85
CA ASN A 104 -2.47 12.43 -6.62
C ASN A 104 -3.70 13.14 -7.23
N GLY A 105 -4.00 12.83 -8.49
CA GLY A 105 -5.09 13.42 -9.25
C GLY A 105 -4.68 14.63 -10.09
N GLU A 106 -3.55 15.29 -9.82
CA GLU A 106 -3.06 16.41 -10.61
C GLU A 106 -2.73 15.98 -12.04
N GLY A 107 -3.45 16.56 -13.01
CA GLY A 107 -3.31 16.19 -14.43
C GLY A 107 -3.62 14.72 -14.74
N GLY A 108 -4.43 14.06 -13.90
CA GLY A 108 -4.76 12.65 -14.03
C GLY A 108 -3.61 11.71 -13.69
N ARG A 109 -2.64 12.18 -12.91
CA ARG A 109 -1.46 11.41 -12.48
C ARG A 109 -1.55 11.01 -11.02
N TYR A 110 -0.87 9.92 -10.70
CA TYR A 110 -0.85 9.31 -9.37
C TYR A 110 0.54 8.81 -9.04
N TRP A 111 0.90 8.81 -7.76
CA TRP A 111 2.14 8.21 -7.31
C TRP A 111 2.04 6.69 -7.33
N GLN A 112 2.98 6.08 -8.01
CA GLN A 112 3.14 4.65 -8.17
C GLN A 112 4.60 4.28 -7.88
N TYR A 113 4.87 3.03 -7.48
CA TYR A 113 6.24 2.63 -7.19
C TYR A 113 6.61 1.30 -7.85
N TRP A 114 7.88 1.13 -8.05
CA TRP A 114 8.53 -0.06 -8.58
C TRP A 114 9.70 -0.42 -7.67
N VAL A 115 10.01 -1.71 -7.55
CA VAL A 115 11.24 -2.23 -6.95
C VAL A 115 11.96 -3.03 -8.04
N ASN A 116 13.20 -2.67 -8.36
CA ASN A 116 13.98 -3.27 -9.46
C ASN A 116 13.20 -3.38 -10.77
N GLU A 117 12.48 -2.30 -11.13
CA GLU A 117 11.61 -2.19 -12.31
C GLU A 117 10.32 -3.03 -12.27
N GLU A 118 10.08 -3.81 -11.23
CA GLU A 118 8.80 -4.50 -11.02
C GLU A 118 7.79 -3.58 -10.34
N TYR A 119 6.59 -3.48 -10.91
CA TYR A 119 5.48 -2.68 -10.36
C TYR A 119 5.07 -3.17 -8.98
N GLY A 120 4.95 -2.26 -8.01
CA GLY A 120 4.51 -2.55 -6.65
C GLY A 120 3.05 -2.98 -6.60
N ARG A 121 2.81 -4.25 -6.31
CA ARG A 121 1.45 -4.85 -6.24
C ARG A 121 0.84 -4.88 -4.85
N VAL A 122 1.61 -4.47 -3.86
CA VAL A 122 1.17 -4.36 -2.46
C VAL A 122 1.33 -2.92 -1.99
N ALA A 123 0.78 -2.58 -0.82
CA ALA A 123 1.03 -1.29 -0.21
C ALA A 123 2.54 -1.10 0.02
N ALA A 124 3.07 0.12 -0.17
CA ALA A 124 4.50 0.37 -0.18
C ALA A 124 5.20 0.10 1.17
N ASP A 125 4.45 0.15 2.28
CA ASP A 125 4.90 -0.24 3.62
C ASP A 125 4.94 -1.76 3.83
N ARG A 126 4.40 -2.54 2.89
CA ARG A 126 4.39 -4.00 2.85
C ARG A 126 5.37 -4.58 1.82
N SER A 127 6.00 -3.72 1.03
CA SER A 127 7.00 -4.10 0.02
C SER A 127 8.38 -4.11 0.66
N ALA A 128 8.82 -5.29 1.12
CA ALA A 128 10.14 -5.47 1.71
C ALA A 128 11.25 -5.27 0.68
N LEU A 129 12.34 -4.65 1.10
CA LEU A 129 13.56 -4.45 0.31
C LEU A 129 14.64 -5.44 0.72
N SER A 130 15.49 -5.77 -0.24
CA SER A 130 16.73 -6.52 -0.07
C SER A 130 17.94 -5.59 -0.28
N ASP A 131 19.13 -6.11 -0.02
CA ASP A 131 20.37 -5.40 -0.32
C ASP A 131 20.43 -5.04 -1.82
N ASP A 132 20.98 -3.86 -2.13
CA ASP A 132 21.16 -3.29 -3.47
C ASP A 132 19.87 -3.00 -4.26
N ASP A 133 18.68 -3.12 -3.63
CA ASP A 133 17.42 -2.80 -4.29
C ASP A 133 17.32 -1.34 -4.70
N ILE A 134 16.67 -1.12 -5.85
CA ILE A 134 16.33 0.19 -6.40
C ILE A 134 14.84 0.40 -6.33
N VAL A 135 14.41 1.38 -5.53
CA VAL A 135 13.01 1.80 -5.46
C VAL A 135 12.82 3.00 -6.36
N THR A 136 11.88 2.93 -7.28
CA THR A 136 11.51 4.05 -8.16
C THR A 136 10.08 4.46 -7.90
N TRP A 137 9.86 5.73 -7.52
CA TRP A 137 8.53 6.35 -7.47
C TRP A 137 8.33 7.19 -8.71
N ARG A 138 7.17 7.05 -9.35
CA ARG A 138 6.82 7.82 -10.56
C ARG A 138 5.46 8.47 -10.38
N PHE A 139 5.39 9.76 -10.76
CA PHE A 139 4.14 10.52 -10.82
C PHE A 139 3.62 10.45 -12.24
N ASP A 140 2.82 9.44 -12.53
CA ASP A 140 2.38 9.13 -13.90
C ASP A 140 0.89 8.77 -13.93
N ARG A 141 0.32 8.67 -15.14
CA ARG A 141 -1.02 8.13 -15.34
C ARG A 141 -1.08 6.70 -14.84
N SER A 142 -2.29 6.21 -14.53
CA SER A 142 -2.45 4.84 -14.04
C SER A 142 -1.72 3.84 -14.92
N TYR A 143 -1.02 2.90 -14.30
CA TYR A 143 -0.32 1.83 -15.01
C TYR A 143 -1.34 0.86 -15.60
N GLU A 144 -1.45 0.83 -16.94
CA GLU A 144 -2.45 0.03 -17.67
C GLU A 144 -2.26 -1.50 -17.54
N GLY A 145 -1.19 -1.96 -16.90
CA GLY A 145 -0.89 -3.38 -16.67
C GLY A 145 -1.52 -3.97 -15.40
N VAL A 146 -2.27 -3.20 -14.61
CA VAL A 146 -2.96 -3.71 -13.42
C VAL A 146 -4.37 -4.16 -13.80
N PRO A 147 -4.71 -5.46 -13.69
CA PRO A 147 -6.07 -5.92 -13.92
C PRO A 147 -7.02 -5.23 -12.92
N GLY A 148 -7.99 -4.44 -13.43
CA GLY A 148 -8.99 -3.76 -12.61
C GLY A 148 -8.74 -2.27 -12.33
N ALA A 149 -7.82 -1.61 -13.04
CA ALA A 149 -7.71 -0.15 -13.05
C ALA A 149 -8.70 0.47 -14.04
#